data_4d9409b185d95e2ef4a47457c9dad288
#
_entry.id   4d9409b185d95e2ef4a47457c9dad288
#
_cell.length_a   1.000
_cell.length_b   1.000
_cell.length_c   1.000
_cell.angle_alpha   90.00
_cell.angle_beta   90.00
_cell.angle_gamma   90.00
#
_symmetry.space_group_name_H-M   'P 1'
#
loop_
_entity.id
_entity.type
_entity.pdbx_description
1 polymer ?
#
loop_
_entity_poly.entity_id
_entity_poly.type
_entity_poly.pdbx_seq_one_letter_code
_entity_poly.pdbx_strand_id
1 'polypeptide(L)'
;MALIKSKPTSPGRRFRIKITNPDLHKGKPYEALISKTKRSGGRNNQGRITTRHIGGGHKRKYRIIDFKRDKDNITAKVERLEYDPNRNANIALLLYIDGERRYIIAPKNLKQGDTVMSGKDSAISVGNSLPMKNIPVGTQIHCIEMKPGKGAQIARSAGTVAQIAAIDGEYVTVKLRSGEMRKIFSDCKATVGEVGNSEYNLQSYGKAGAKRWLGKRPTVRGVAMNPVDHPHGGGEGKTSGGRHPVSPWGTPTKGYKTRSNKRTDNMIVRRRSNKKRK
;
A
#
# COMPACT_ATOMS: atom_id res chain seq x y z
N MET A 1 3.99 -8.26 16.73
CA MET A 1 5.08 -7.40 16.20
C MET A 1 5.56 -6.48 17.30
N ALA A 2 6.86 -6.14 17.33
CA ALA A 2 7.43 -5.26 18.35
C ALA A 2 8.26 -4.15 17.70
N LEU A 3 8.19 -2.95 18.29
CA LEU A 3 9.03 -1.82 17.93
C LEU A 3 10.31 -1.86 18.79
N ILE A 4 11.46 -1.95 18.14
CA ILE A 4 12.75 -1.97 18.83
C ILE A 4 13.51 -0.69 18.53
N LYS A 5 13.77 0.10 19.56
CA LYS A 5 14.66 1.25 19.49
C LYS A 5 16.11 0.77 19.54
N SER A 6 16.92 1.20 18.60
CA SER A 6 18.34 0.86 18.58
C SER A 6 19.11 1.57 19.71
N LYS A 7 20.16 0.94 20.26
CA LYS A 7 21.09 1.59 21.21
C LYS A 7 21.76 2.81 20.52
N PRO A 8 21.91 3.94 21.19
CA PRO A 8 22.42 5.20 20.61
C PRO A 8 23.96 5.22 20.50
N THR A 9 24.53 4.17 19.89
CA THR A 9 25.99 4.00 19.75
C THR A 9 26.60 4.84 18.64
N SER A 10 25.80 5.42 17.75
CA SER A 10 26.25 6.32 16.69
C SER A 10 25.13 7.28 16.30
N PRO A 11 25.45 8.44 15.65
CA PRO A 11 24.44 9.40 15.20
C PRO A 11 23.29 8.78 14.39
N GLY A 12 23.61 7.87 13.48
CA GLY A 12 22.61 7.19 12.63
C GLY A 12 21.77 6.15 13.38
N ARG A 13 22.21 5.66 14.55
CA ARG A 13 21.45 4.69 15.35
C ARG A 13 20.61 5.35 16.45
N ARG A 14 20.95 6.56 16.88
CA ARG A 14 20.28 7.27 17.96
C ARG A 14 18.76 7.35 17.80
N PHE A 15 18.28 7.62 16.59
CA PHE A 15 16.86 7.77 16.28
C PHE A 15 16.30 6.59 15.48
N ARG A 16 17.03 5.49 15.39
CA ARG A 16 16.59 4.33 14.60
C ARG A 16 15.59 3.48 15.37
N ILE A 17 14.41 3.32 14.80
CA ILE A 17 13.36 2.41 15.30
C ILE A 17 13.11 1.37 14.23
N LYS A 18 13.18 0.09 14.60
CA LYS A 18 12.90 -1.06 13.72
C LYS A 18 11.63 -1.74 14.16
N ILE A 19 10.94 -2.33 13.19
CA ILE A 19 9.87 -3.28 13.45
C ILE A 19 10.47 -4.68 13.36
N THR A 20 10.18 -5.52 14.32
CA THR A 20 10.50 -6.94 14.31
C THR A 20 9.22 -7.74 14.33
N ASN A 21 9.18 -8.75 13.48
CA ASN A 21 8.12 -9.75 13.49
C ASN A 21 8.80 -11.12 13.56
N PRO A 22 8.73 -11.82 14.70
CA PRO A 22 9.35 -13.13 14.88
C PRO A 22 8.72 -14.20 14.00
N ASP A 23 7.43 -14.05 13.65
CA ASP A 23 6.66 -15.05 12.89
C ASP A 23 7.02 -15.09 11.39
N LEU A 24 7.86 -14.15 10.94
CA LEU A 24 8.27 -14.11 9.53
C LEU A 24 9.33 -15.17 9.23
N HIS A 25 9.11 -15.89 8.15
CA HIS A 25 10.09 -16.84 7.60
C HIS A 25 11.40 -16.13 7.26
N LYS A 26 12.51 -16.69 7.74
CA LYS A 26 13.87 -16.12 7.56
C LYS A 26 14.58 -16.65 6.30
N GLY A 27 14.01 -17.66 5.64
CA GLY A 27 14.58 -18.30 4.47
C GLY A 27 14.32 -17.56 3.16
N LYS A 28 14.68 -18.22 2.04
CA LYS A 28 14.44 -17.72 0.69
C LYS A 28 12.94 -17.75 0.36
N PRO A 29 12.46 -16.79 -0.47
CA PRO A 29 11.09 -16.83 -0.98
C PRO A 29 10.89 -18.02 -1.93
N TYR A 30 9.65 -18.41 -2.17
CA TYR A 30 9.31 -19.49 -3.10
C TYR A 30 9.66 -19.08 -4.54
N GLU A 31 10.57 -19.82 -5.19
CA GLU A 31 11.21 -19.39 -6.43
C GLU A 31 10.26 -19.32 -7.63
N ALA A 32 9.28 -20.26 -7.73
CA ALA A 32 8.32 -20.29 -8.83
C ALA A 32 7.42 -19.04 -8.88
N LEU A 33 7.24 -18.34 -7.76
CA LEU A 33 6.42 -17.13 -7.66
C LEU A 33 7.26 -15.84 -7.65
N ILE A 34 8.48 -15.89 -8.21
CA ILE A 34 9.36 -14.73 -8.30
C ILE A 34 9.48 -14.26 -9.74
N SER A 35 9.36 -12.96 -9.93
CA SER A 35 9.64 -12.29 -11.20
C SER A 35 10.83 -11.33 -11.07
N LYS A 36 11.63 -11.25 -12.14
CA LYS A 36 12.69 -10.25 -12.27
C LYS A 36 12.05 -8.89 -12.61
N THR A 37 12.38 -7.84 -11.86
CA THR A 37 11.91 -6.48 -12.14
C THR A 37 13.05 -5.63 -12.67
N LYS A 38 12.89 -5.09 -13.88
CA LYS A 38 13.79 -4.08 -14.42
C LYS A 38 13.60 -2.76 -13.66
N ARG A 39 14.70 -2.06 -13.38
CA ARG A 39 14.68 -0.75 -12.73
C ARG A 39 14.85 0.34 -13.77
N SER A 40 13.87 1.22 -13.89
CA SER A 40 13.94 2.37 -14.79
C SER A 40 14.72 3.55 -14.20
N GLY A 41 14.90 3.59 -12.87
CA GLY A 41 15.50 4.75 -12.22
C GLY A 41 14.67 6.04 -12.37
N GLY A 42 13.36 5.91 -12.57
CA GLY A 42 12.45 7.02 -12.83
C GLY A 42 12.48 7.52 -14.28
N ARG A 43 13.11 6.81 -15.21
CA ARG A 43 13.16 7.15 -16.64
C ARG A 43 12.06 6.46 -17.42
N ASN A 44 11.57 7.15 -18.45
CA ASN A 44 10.67 6.59 -19.45
C ASN A 44 11.43 5.80 -20.54
N ASN A 45 10.72 5.34 -21.58
CA ASN A 45 11.33 4.63 -22.73
C ASN A 45 12.32 5.47 -23.53
N GLN A 46 12.22 6.82 -23.47
CA GLN A 46 13.14 7.76 -24.12
C GLN A 46 14.33 8.14 -23.23
N GLY A 47 14.48 7.54 -22.04
CA GLY A 47 15.54 7.84 -21.09
C GLY A 47 15.35 9.14 -20.27
N ARG A 48 14.26 9.87 -20.47
CA ARG A 48 13.97 11.11 -19.74
C ARG A 48 13.40 10.81 -18.34
N ILE A 49 13.77 11.62 -17.35
CA ILE A 49 13.27 11.50 -15.99
C ILE A 49 11.82 11.98 -15.96
N THR A 50 10.87 11.05 -15.78
CA THR A 50 9.44 11.34 -15.60
C THR A 50 8.99 11.22 -14.15
N THR A 51 9.73 10.46 -13.34
CA THR A 51 9.49 10.36 -11.89
C THR A 51 10.78 10.71 -11.16
N ARG A 52 10.78 11.88 -10.50
CA ARG A 52 11.97 12.38 -9.79
C ARG A 52 12.21 11.61 -8.49
N HIS A 53 13.43 11.70 -7.97
CA HIS A 53 13.85 11.15 -6.68
C HIS A 53 13.77 9.62 -6.56
N ILE A 54 13.80 8.89 -7.68
CA ILE A 54 13.86 7.43 -7.74
C ILE A 54 15.17 7.00 -8.36
N GLY A 55 15.81 5.99 -7.78
CA GLY A 55 17.02 5.36 -8.32
C GLY A 55 17.93 4.77 -7.26
N GLY A 56 18.81 3.87 -7.68
CA GLY A 56 19.67 3.10 -6.80
C GLY A 56 18.90 2.14 -5.89
N GLY A 57 19.46 1.88 -4.71
CA GLY A 57 18.89 1.00 -3.72
C GLY A 57 19.22 -0.48 -3.92
N HIS A 58 18.85 -1.31 -2.97
CA HIS A 58 19.12 -2.75 -2.99
C HIS A 58 18.34 -3.47 -4.11
N LYS A 59 18.96 -4.46 -4.79
CA LYS A 59 18.31 -5.30 -5.80
C LYS A 59 17.14 -6.05 -5.16
N ARG A 60 15.96 -6.04 -5.82
CA ARG A 60 14.74 -6.67 -5.31
C ARG A 60 14.22 -7.68 -6.32
N LYS A 61 13.68 -8.77 -5.81
CA LYS A 61 12.87 -9.73 -6.57
C LYS A 61 11.40 -9.40 -6.32
N TYR A 62 10.58 -9.41 -7.35
CA TYR A 62 9.13 -9.19 -7.21
C TYR A 62 8.45 -10.52 -6.88
N ARG A 63 7.53 -10.51 -5.90
CA ARG A 63 6.66 -11.66 -5.60
C ARG A 63 5.37 -11.48 -6.35
N ILE A 64 4.98 -12.50 -7.08
CA ILE A 64 3.70 -12.55 -7.79
C ILE A 64 2.62 -12.78 -6.74
N ILE A 65 1.76 -11.78 -6.55
CA ILE A 65 0.69 -11.83 -5.55
C ILE A 65 -0.62 -12.12 -6.27
N ASP A 66 -1.38 -13.06 -5.75
CA ASP A 66 -2.74 -13.33 -6.21
C ASP A 66 -3.70 -12.24 -5.70
N PHE A 67 -3.95 -11.26 -6.54
CA PHE A 67 -4.94 -10.21 -6.28
C PHE A 67 -6.33 -10.56 -6.76
N LYS A 68 -6.48 -11.60 -7.61
CA LYS A 68 -7.78 -12.01 -8.15
C LYS A 68 -8.53 -12.95 -7.23
N ARG A 69 -7.79 -13.83 -6.53
CA ARG A 69 -8.37 -14.85 -5.67
C ARG A 69 -9.44 -15.67 -6.43
N ASP A 70 -9.08 -16.11 -7.64
CA ASP A 70 -9.98 -16.75 -8.59
C ASP A 70 -10.22 -18.25 -8.32
N LYS A 71 -9.48 -18.87 -7.42
CA LYS A 71 -9.73 -20.24 -6.94
C LYS A 71 -10.86 -20.25 -5.92
N ASP A 72 -12.08 -20.32 -6.42
CA ASP A 72 -13.27 -20.36 -5.56
C ASP A 72 -13.51 -21.76 -4.99
N ASN A 73 -14.00 -21.83 -3.76
CA ASN A 73 -14.39 -23.03 -3.01
C ASN A 73 -13.26 -24.06 -2.78
N ILE A 74 -12.00 -23.66 -3.00
CA ILE A 74 -10.84 -24.50 -2.70
C ILE A 74 -10.13 -23.96 -1.48
N THR A 75 -10.00 -24.80 -0.46
CA THR A 75 -9.32 -24.45 0.78
C THR A 75 -7.81 -24.41 0.58
N ALA A 76 -7.17 -23.40 1.15
CA ALA A 76 -5.72 -23.30 1.19
C ALA A 76 -5.23 -23.15 2.63
N LYS A 77 -4.11 -23.76 2.95
CA LYS A 77 -3.43 -23.64 4.25
C LYS A 77 -2.31 -22.60 4.16
N VAL A 78 -2.17 -21.75 5.16
CA VAL A 78 -1.04 -20.83 5.28
C VAL A 78 0.22 -21.62 5.60
N GLU A 79 1.12 -21.75 4.63
CA GLU A 79 2.39 -22.46 4.80
C GLU A 79 3.36 -21.65 5.64
N ARG A 80 3.49 -20.34 5.36
CA ARG A 80 4.35 -19.41 6.10
C ARG A 80 4.05 -17.95 5.78
N LEU A 81 4.50 -17.05 6.66
CA LEU A 81 4.50 -15.60 6.44
C LEU A 81 5.88 -15.12 5.98
N GLU A 82 5.93 -14.24 4.99
CA GLU A 82 7.18 -13.73 4.42
C GLU A 82 7.24 -12.21 4.38
N TYR A 83 8.48 -11.69 4.45
CA TYR A 83 8.77 -10.29 4.17
C TYR A 83 8.84 -10.04 2.66
N ASP A 84 8.15 -8.99 2.18
CA ASP A 84 8.26 -8.54 0.79
C ASP A 84 8.95 -7.16 0.72
N PRO A 85 10.12 -7.02 0.05
CA PRO A 85 10.81 -5.74 -0.10
C PRO A 85 10.10 -4.75 -1.03
N ASN A 86 9.05 -5.17 -1.75
CA ASN A 86 8.34 -4.34 -2.74
C ASN A 86 7.12 -3.63 -2.15
N ARG A 87 6.69 -4.05 -0.96
CA ARG A 87 5.54 -3.46 -0.26
C ARG A 87 5.79 -3.35 1.24
N ASN A 88 4.95 -2.60 1.90
CA ASN A 88 5.04 -2.40 3.35
C ASN A 88 4.31 -3.50 4.13
N ALA A 89 3.33 -4.16 3.51
CA ALA A 89 2.62 -5.30 4.08
C ALA A 89 3.46 -6.58 3.94
N ASN A 90 3.35 -7.47 4.92
CA ASN A 90 3.85 -8.84 4.80
C ASN A 90 2.96 -9.64 3.86
N ILE A 91 3.47 -10.76 3.36
CA ILE A 91 2.75 -11.68 2.48
C ILE A 91 2.66 -13.06 3.12
N ALA A 92 1.62 -13.80 2.77
CA ALA A 92 1.44 -15.19 3.19
C ALA A 92 1.55 -16.11 1.97
N LEU A 93 2.32 -17.18 2.09
CA LEU A 93 2.37 -18.26 1.12
C LEU A 93 1.26 -19.25 1.47
N LEU A 94 0.36 -19.46 0.55
CA LEU A 94 -0.73 -20.41 0.64
C LEU A 94 -0.37 -21.69 -0.11
N LEU A 95 -0.71 -22.84 0.48
CA LEU A 95 -0.72 -24.14 -0.17
C LEU A 95 -2.17 -24.59 -0.29
N TYR A 96 -2.67 -24.68 -1.52
CA TYR A 96 -3.98 -25.22 -1.83
C TYR A 96 -4.00 -26.75 -1.75
N ILE A 97 -5.17 -27.34 -1.56
CA ILE A 97 -5.33 -28.82 -1.50
C ILE A 97 -4.84 -29.48 -2.79
N ASP A 98 -4.97 -28.82 -3.94
CA ASP A 98 -4.48 -29.29 -5.24
C ASP A 98 -2.95 -29.16 -5.44
N GLY A 99 -2.21 -28.73 -4.41
CA GLY A 99 -0.76 -28.57 -4.43
C GLY A 99 -0.26 -27.24 -5.00
N GLU A 100 -1.12 -26.39 -5.59
CA GLU A 100 -0.72 -25.08 -6.09
C GLU A 100 -0.37 -24.15 -4.93
N ARG A 101 0.67 -23.35 -5.13
CA ARG A 101 1.07 -22.30 -4.17
C ARG A 101 0.79 -20.93 -4.74
N ARG A 102 0.26 -20.03 -3.92
CA ARG A 102 0.05 -18.62 -4.25
C ARG A 102 0.41 -17.71 -3.09
N TYR A 103 0.91 -16.52 -3.41
CA TYR A 103 1.08 -15.46 -2.40
C TYR A 103 -0.17 -14.60 -2.29
N ILE A 104 -0.54 -14.27 -1.06
CA ILE A 104 -1.54 -13.23 -0.77
C ILE A 104 -0.95 -12.15 0.14
N ILE A 105 -1.60 -10.98 0.23
CA ILE A 105 -1.28 -10.01 1.28
C ILE A 105 -1.72 -10.59 2.61
N ALA A 106 -0.81 -10.64 3.58
CA ALA A 106 -1.11 -11.19 4.90
C ALA A 106 -2.02 -10.24 5.70
N PRO A 107 -3.24 -10.67 6.06
CA PRO A 107 -4.06 -9.91 7.00
C PRO A 107 -3.44 -9.93 8.40
N LYS A 108 -3.89 -9.00 9.22
CA LYS A 108 -3.57 -8.95 10.64
C LYS A 108 -4.13 -10.20 11.34
N ASN A 109 -3.36 -10.76 12.24
CA ASN A 109 -3.67 -11.96 13.03
C ASN A 109 -3.69 -13.29 12.25
N LEU A 110 -3.40 -13.31 10.95
CA LEU A 110 -3.20 -14.55 10.22
C LEU A 110 -1.90 -15.23 10.67
N LYS A 111 -1.98 -16.51 10.98
CA LYS A 111 -0.85 -17.32 11.46
C LYS A 111 -0.52 -18.46 10.48
N GLN A 112 0.66 -19.02 10.63
CA GLN A 112 1.03 -20.26 9.96
C GLN A 112 0.10 -21.39 10.44
N GLY A 113 -0.40 -22.17 9.49
CA GLY A 113 -1.33 -23.28 9.76
C GLY A 113 -2.81 -22.90 9.61
N ASP A 114 -3.17 -21.61 9.63
CA ASP A 114 -4.54 -21.17 9.40
C ASP A 114 -5.01 -21.57 7.99
N THR A 115 -6.31 -21.74 7.85
CA THR A 115 -6.96 -22.05 6.58
C THR A 115 -7.66 -20.81 6.02
N VAL A 116 -7.56 -20.62 4.71
CA VAL A 116 -8.24 -19.54 3.99
C VAL A 116 -8.91 -20.08 2.74
N MET A 117 -10.05 -19.50 2.38
CA MET A 117 -10.84 -19.89 1.22
C MET A 117 -11.31 -18.65 0.47
N SER A 118 -11.60 -18.81 -0.81
CA SER A 118 -12.24 -17.78 -1.64
C SER A 118 -13.56 -18.32 -2.18
N GLY A 119 -14.50 -17.45 -2.48
CA GLY A 119 -15.78 -17.82 -3.07
C GLY A 119 -16.97 -17.28 -2.30
N LYS A 120 -18.16 -17.39 -2.89
CA LYS A 120 -19.41 -16.89 -2.31
C LYS A 120 -19.83 -17.64 -1.03
N ASP A 121 -19.45 -18.91 -0.93
CA ASP A 121 -19.84 -19.81 0.16
C ASP A 121 -18.76 -19.87 1.28
N SER A 122 -17.73 -19.03 1.17
CA SER A 122 -16.66 -18.97 2.17
C SER A 122 -17.17 -18.39 3.49
N ALA A 123 -16.70 -18.91 4.61
CA ALA A 123 -17.00 -18.35 5.94
C ALA A 123 -16.46 -16.91 6.06
N ILE A 124 -17.11 -16.10 6.91
CA ILE A 124 -16.70 -14.72 7.18
C ILE A 124 -15.55 -14.73 8.21
N SER A 125 -14.40 -15.23 7.78
CA SER A 125 -13.18 -15.36 8.59
C SER A 125 -12.05 -14.52 8.01
N VAL A 126 -11.11 -14.11 8.86
CA VAL A 126 -9.96 -13.28 8.44
C VAL A 126 -9.15 -14.00 7.36
N GLY A 127 -8.92 -13.32 6.24
CA GLY A 127 -8.17 -13.87 5.10
C GLY A 127 -9.03 -14.47 4.00
N ASN A 128 -10.29 -14.77 4.25
CA ASN A 128 -11.23 -15.27 3.25
C ASN A 128 -11.66 -14.13 2.30
N SER A 129 -11.82 -14.48 1.03
CA SER A 129 -12.20 -13.53 -0.02
C SER A 129 -13.58 -13.87 -0.57
N LEU A 130 -14.52 -12.93 -0.44
CA LEU A 130 -15.90 -13.10 -0.85
C LEU A 130 -16.37 -11.94 -1.73
N PRO A 131 -17.42 -12.14 -2.56
CA PRO A 131 -18.19 -11.03 -3.11
C PRO A 131 -18.75 -10.15 -1.99
N MET A 132 -18.67 -8.83 -2.14
CA MET A 132 -19.04 -7.90 -1.05
C MET A 132 -20.51 -8.00 -0.64
N LYS A 133 -21.40 -8.45 -1.52
CA LYS A 133 -22.82 -8.70 -1.18
C LYS A 133 -23.00 -9.77 -0.11
N ASN A 134 -22.06 -10.71 0.00
CA ASN A 134 -22.11 -11.83 0.97
C ASN A 134 -21.41 -11.49 2.29
N ILE A 135 -20.89 -10.27 2.44
CA ILE A 135 -20.20 -9.83 3.66
C ILE A 135 -21.13 -8.89 4.44
N PRO A 136 -21.39 -9.13 5.74
CA PRO A 136 -22.25 -8.29 6.55
C PRO A 136 -21.78 -6.84 6.64
N VAL A 137 -22.77 -5.92 6.78
CA VAL A 137 -22.51 -4.52 7.06
C VAL A 137 -21.73 -4.37 8.38
N GLY A 138 -20.82 -3.42 8.44
CA GLY A 138 -19.94 -3.20 9.59
C GLY A 138 -18.63 -3.99 9.54
N THR A 139 -18.53 -5.04 8.71
CA THR A 139 -17.32 -5.87 8.60
C THR A 139 -16.15 -5.06 8.04
N GLN A 140 -14.97 -5.29 8.64
CA GLN A 140 -13.71 -4.76 8.15
C GLN A 140 -13.19 -5.60 6.99
N ILE A 141 -12.81 -4.94 5.91
CA ILE A 141 -12.33 -5.56 4.68
C ILE A 141 -11.07 -4.89 4.14
N HIS A 142 -10.30 -5.62 3.35
CA HIS A 142 -9.13 -5.12 2.63
C HIS A 142 -9.04 -5.78 1.25
N CYS A 143 -8.04 -5.42 0.44
CA CYS A 143 -7.83 -5.99 -0.89
C CYS A 143 -9.12 -5.98 -1.74
N ILE A 144 -9.74 -4.81 -1.86
CA ILE A 144 -11.04 -4.63 -2.50
C ILE A 144 -10.88 -4.43 -4.00
N GLU A 145 -11.68 -5.12 -4.78
CA GLU A 145 -11.80 -4.90 -6.22
C GLU A 145 -12.60 -3.63 -6.54
N MET A 146 -12.34 -3.05 -7.71
CA MET A 146 -13.10 -1.91 -8.26
C MET A 146 -14.01 -2.31 -9.42
N LYS A 147 -13.74 -3.45 -10.03
CA LYS A 147 -14.54 -4.10 -11.05
C LYS A 147 -14.44 -5.60 -10.83
N PRO A 148 -15.53 -6.35 -10.99
CA PRO A 148 -15.50 -7.80 -10.81
C PRO A 148 -14.40 -8.48 -11.66
N GLY A 149 -13.64 -9.39 -11.06
CA GLY A 149 -12.58 -10.17 -11.72
C GLY A 149 -11.31 -9.41 -12.10
N LYS A 150 -11.23 -8.10 -11.84
CA LYS A 150 -10.03 -7.30 -12.13
C LYS A 150 -8.90 -7.51 -11.12
N GLY A 151 -9.23 -8.02 -9.96
CA GLY A 151 -8.33 -8.17 -8.83
C GLY A 151 -8.28 -6.94 -7.92
N ALA A 152 -7.79 -7.15 -6.72
CA ALA A 152 -7.75 -6.16 -5.65
C ALA A 152 -6.96 -4.89 -6.02
N GLN A 153 -7.54 -3.72 -5.77
CA GLN A 153 -6.95 -2.40 -6.07
C GLN A 153 -6.91 -1.48 -4.86
N ILE A 154 -7.87 -1.55 -3.96
CA ILE A 154 -8.00 -0.68 -2.78
C ILE A 154 -7.58 -1.43 -1.51
N ALA A 155 -7.09 -0.69 -0.50
CA ALA A 155 -6.73 -1.18 0.82
C ALA A 155 -5.71 -2.35 0.80
N ARG A 156 -4.55 -2.16 0.14
CA ARG A 156 -3.48 -3.16 0.01
C ARG A 156 -2.23 -2.85 0.83
N SER A 157 -2.11 -1.65 1.34
CA SER A 157 -0.93 -1.22 2.10
C SER A 157 -1.00 -1.66 3.56
N ALA A 158 0.14 -1.78 4.24
CA ALA A 158 0.22 -2.14 5.65
C ALA A 158 -0.72 -1.32 6.52
N GLY A 159 -1.48 -1.99 7.38
CA GLY A 159 -2.43 -1.39 8.31
C GLY A 159 -3.59 -0.65 7.62
N THR A 160 -3.89 -0.93 6.35
CA THR A 160 -5.08 -0.36 5.71
C THR A 160 -6.28 -1.27 5.90
N VAL A 161 -7.41 -0.63 6.10
CA VAL A 161 -8.71 -1.26 6.28
C VAL A 161 -9.78 -0.37 5.64
N ALA A 162 -10.83 -0.97 5.16
CA ALA A 162 -12.08 -0.32 4.78
C ALA A 162 -13.23 -1.04 5.50
N GLN A 163 -14.38 -0.42 5.56
CA GLN A 163 -15.56 -0.99 6.24
C GLN A 163 -16.75 -0.94 5.30
N ILE A 164 -17.53 -2.01 5.25
CA ILE A 164 -18.81 -2.03 4.57
C ILE A 164 -19.78 -1.18 5.38
N ALA A 165 -20.31 -0.11 4.78
CA ALA A 165 -21.22 0.82 5.45
C ALA A 165 -22.68 0.53 5.14
N ALA A 166 -23.00 0.11 3.91
CA ALA A 166 -24.33 -0.27 3.48
C ALA A 166 -24.26 -1.18 2.24
N ILE A 167 -25.28 -1.99 2.05
CA ILE A 167 -25.48 -2.81 0.84
C ILE A 167 -26.81 -2.34 0.23
N ASP A 168 -26.79 -1.91 -1.00
CA ASP A 168 -27.94 -1.33 -1.70
C ASP A 168 -27.99 -1.89 -3.14
N GLY A 169 -28.74 -2.96 -3.32
CA GLY A 169 -28.92 -3.65 -4.58
C GLY A 169 -27.60 -4.06 -5.25
N GLU A 170 -27.34 -3.49 -6.41
CA GLU A 170 -26.11 -3.78 -7.18
C GLU A 170 -24.85 -3.14 -6.60
N TYR A 171 -24.97 -2.26 -5.61
CA TYR A 171 -23.84 -1.51 -5.07
C TYR A 171 -23.68 -1.73 -3.57
N VAL A 172 -22.42 -1.76 -3.16
CA VAL A 172 -22.01 -1.73 -1.75
C VAL A 172 -21.30 -0.41 -1.47
N THR A 173 -21.74 0.30 -0.44
CA THR A 173 -21.10 1.52 0.02
C THR A 173 -19.97 1.17 1.00
N VAL A 174 -18.75 1.51 0.63
CA VAL A 174 -17.55 1.21 1.40
C VAL A 174 -16.94 2.50 1.96
N LYS A 175 -16.72 2.53 3.28
CA LYS A 175 -15.99 3.59 3.98
C LYS A 175 -14.50 3.28 3.98
N LEU A 176 -13.72 4.10 3.28
CA LEU A 176 -12.26 3.98 3.21
C LEU A 176 -11.58 4.60 4.43
N ARG A 177 -10.31 4.21 4.68
CA ARG A 177 -9.49 4.78 5.76
C ARG A 177 -9.37 6.31 5.71
N SER A 178 -9.45 6.91 4.52
CA SER A 178 -9.44 8.37 4.35
C SER A 178 -10.73 9.06 4.83
N GLY A 179 -11.79 8.31 5.13
CA GLY A 179 -13.12 8.81 5.43
C GLY A 179 -14.01 9.01 4.19
N GLU A 180 -13.48 8.78 2.98
CA GLU A 180 -14.29 8.75 1.76
C GLU A 180 -15.26 7.57 1.79
N MET A 181 -16.51 7.81 1.42
CA MET A 181 -17.53 6.77 1.21
C MET A 181 -17.75 6.62 -0.28
N ARG A 182 -17.65 5.39 -0.76
CA ARG A 182 -17.69 5.09 -2.18
C ARG A 182 -18.57 3.88 -2.48
N LYS A 183 -19.34 3.97 -3.55
CA LYS A 183 -20.10 2.86 -4.13
C LYS A 183 -19.18 1.97 -4.96
N ILE A 184 -19.29 0.67 -4.80
CA ILE A 184 -18.56 -0.36 -5.54
C ILE A 184 -19.58 -1.45 -5.89
N PHE A 185 -19.46 -2.08 -7.06
CA PHE A 185 -20.33 -3.18 -7.45
C PHE A 185 -20.32 -4.31 -6.41
N SER A 186 -21.48 -4.84 -6.11
CA SER A 186 -21.69 -5.85 -5.07
C SER A 186 -21.00 -7.19 -5.35
N ASP A 187 -20.78 -7.52 -6.63
CA ASP A 187 -20.05 -8.71 -7.07
C ASP A 187 -18.52 -8.58 -6.97
N CYS A 188 -18.01 -7.37 -6.73
CA CYS A 188 -16.57 -7.19 -6.47
C CYS A 188 -16.14 -7.94 -5.23
N LYS A 189 -15.04 -8.69 -5.35
CA LYS A 189 -14.46 -9.43 -4.21
C LYS A 189 -13.72 -8.49 -3.26
N ALA A 190 -13.79 -8.83 -1.99
CA ALA A 190 -12.98 -8.22 -0.93
C ALA A 190 -12.51 -9.30 0.04
N THR A 191 -11.39 -9.07 0.71
CA THR A 191 -10.87 -9.98 1.73
C THR A 191 -11.25 -9.46 3.11
N VAL A 192 -11.75 -10.34 3.97
CA VAL A 192 -12.16 -10.01 5.34
C VAL A 192 -10.94 -9.69 6.21
N GLY A 193 -11.04 -8.66 7.04
CA GLY A 193 -10.03 -8.24 8.00
C GLY A 193 -9.24 -6.99 7.59
N GLU A 194 -8.21 -6.68 8.35
CA GLU A 194 -7.26 -5.56 8.17
C GLU A 194 -5.94 -6.10 7.62
N VAL A 195 -5.25 -5.32 6.78
CA VAL A 195 -3.89 -5.66 6.33
C VAL A 195 -2.92 -5.64 7.52
N GLY A 196 -2.09 -6.66 7.64
CA GLY A 196 -1.07 -6.76 8.69
C GLY A 196 0.00 -5.65 8.64
N ASN A 197 0.92 -5.69 9.63
CA ASN A 197 2.04 -4.74 9.75
C ASN A 197 1.61 -3.27 9.91
N SER A 198 0.54 -3.02 10.67
CA SER A 198 -0.03 -1.67 10.90
C SER A 198 0.99 -0.68 11.51
N GLU A 199 1.97 -1.17 12.25
CA GLU A 199 3.02 -0.39 12.91
C GLU A 199 4.11 0.09 11.95
N TYR A 200 4.06 -0.27 10.67
CA TYR A 200 5.08 0.09 9.69
C TYR A 200 5.41 1.59 9.66
N ASN A 201 4.42 2.44 9.87
CA ASN A 201 4.59 3.90 9.86
C ASN A 201 5.36 4.43 11.07
N LEU A 202 5.51 3.65 12.14
CA LEU A 202 6.20 4.03 13.37
C LEU A 202 7.71 3.81 13.29
N GLN A 203 8.21 3.16 12.23
CA GLN A 203 9.65 2.96 12.06
C GLN A 203 10.36 4.24 11.65
N SER A 204 11.57 4.41 12.18
CA SER A 204 12.50 5.49 11.83
C SER A 204 13.80 4.91 11.30
N TYR A 205 14.24 5.42 10.15
CA TYR A 205 15.48 4.93 9.52
C TYR A 205 16.75 5.48 10.15
N GLY A 206 16.66 6.59 10.89
CA GLY A 206 17.75 7.22 11.65
C GLY A 206 18.79 7.95 10.80
N LYS A 207 18.97 7.61 9.52
CA LYS A 207 19.94 8.26 8.62
C LYS A 207 19.45 8.32 7.16
N ALA A 208 19.94 9.30 6.42
CA ALA A 208 19.62 9.51 5.00
C ALA A 208 20.03 8.31 4.13
N GLY A 209 21.21 7.70 4.40
CA GLY A 209 21.69 6.52 3.68
C GLY A 209 20.70 5.34 3.70
N ALA A 210 19.95 5.16 4.80
CA ALA A 210 18.93 4.10 4.87
C ALA A 210 17.78 4.33 3.88
N LYS A 211 17.41 5.58 3.60
CA LYS A 211 16.45 5.91 2.53
C LYS A 211 17.05 5.67 1.14
N ARG A 212 18.35 5.88 0.97
CA ARG A 212 19.08 5.57 -0.28
C ARG A 212 19.04 4.08 -0.60
N TRP A 213 19.17 3.22 0.41
CA TRP A 213 19.04 1.77 0.24
C TRP A 213 17.67 1.33 -0.24
N LEU A 214 16.63 2.11 0.06
CA LEU A 214 15.26 1.88 -0.43
C LEU A 214 15.02 2.41 -1.85
N GLY A 215 16.04 3.05 -2.48
CA GLY A 215 15.92 3.60 -3.83
C GLY A 215 15.40 5.03 -3.88
N LYS A 216 15.34 5.73 -2.75
CA LYS A 216 14.93 7.13 -2.68
C LYS A 216 16.17 8.03 -2.80
N ARG A 217 16.20 8.85 -3.84
CA ARG A 217 17.25 9.86 -4.04
C ARG A 217 16.97 11.12 -3.19
N PRO A 218 18.01 11.94 -2.92
CA PRO A 218 17.83 13.21 -2.22
C PRO A 218 16.87 14.15 -2.95
N THR A 219 16.17 14.97 -2.19
CA THR A 219 15.27 16.01 -2.70
C THR A 219 15.82 17.37 -2.37
N VAL A 220 15.98 18.24 -3.38
CA VAL A 220 16.37 19.64 -3.22
C VAL A 220 15.09 20.45 -3.05
N ARG A 221 15.11 21.43 -2.14
CA ARG A 221 13.98 22.36 -1.94
C ARG A 221 13.91 23.34 -3.12
N GLY A 222 12.71 23.70 -3.56
CA GLY A 222 12.52 24.65 -4.66
C GLY A 222 13.16 26.02 -4.42
N VAL A 223 13.19 26.51 -3.17
CA VAL A 223 13.88 27.76 -2.80
C VAL A 223 15.40 27.74 -2.95
N ALA A 224 16.00 26.56 -3.04
CA ALA A 224 17.45 26.38 -3.26
C ALA A 224 17.79 26.13 -4.73
N MET A 225 16.85 26.33 -5.62
CA MET A 225 17.01 26.18 -7.07
C MET A 225 17.07 27.53 -7.75
N ASN A 226 17.46 27.54 -9.02
CA ASN A 226 17.42 28.73 -9.87
C ASN A 226 15.96 29.03 -10.31
N PRO A 227 15.65 30.28 -10.73
CA PRO A 227 14.30 30.66 -11.19
C PRO A 227 13.78 29.79 -12.35
N VAL A 228 14.66 29.34 -13.23
CA VAL A 228 14.32 28.47 -14.36
C VAL A 228 13.88 27.06 -13.92
N ASP A 229 14.35 26.59 -12.77
CA ASP A 229 14.10 25.21 -12.31
C ASP A 229 12.87 25.10 -11.41
N HIS A 230 12.51 26.19 -10.72
CA HIS A 230 11.40 26.19 -9.79
C HIS A 230 10.80 27.58 -9.58
N PRO A 231 9.45 27.73 -9.48
CA PRO A 231 8.80 29.02 -9.21
C PRO A 231 9.19 29.69 -7.88
N HIS A 232 9.82 28.98 -6.96
CA HIS A 232 10.39 29.51 -5.72
C HIS A 232 11.90 29.73 -5.80
N GLY A 233 12.50 29.54 -6.98
CA GLY A 233 13.94 29.70 -7.18
C GLY A 233 14.35 31.16 -7.27
N GLY A 234 15.64 31.38 -7.10
CA GLY A 234 16.28 32.70 -7.18
C GLY A 234 16.44 33.41 -5.85
N GLY A 235 16.88 34.67 -5.94
CA GLY A 235 17.19 35.54 -4.80
C GLY A 235 18.63 35.44 -4.32
N GLU A 236 19.04 36.36 -3.44
CA GLU A 236 20.34 36.38 -2.82
C GLU A 236 20.32 35.70 -1.42
N GLY A 237 21.22 34.77 -1.18
CA GLY A 237 21.38 34.10 0.11
C GLY A 237 20.14 33.26 0.53
N LYS A 238 19.65 33.43 1.76
CA LYS A 238 18.51 32.68 2.32
C LYS A 238 17.19 33.38 2.04
N THR A 239 16.75 33.40 0.79
CA THR A 239 15.47 33.98 0.40
C THR A 239 14.28 33.11 0.83
N SER A 240 13.13 33.74 1.08
CA SER A 240 11.84 33.07 1.30
C SER A 240 11.22 32.66 -0.05
N GLY A 241 10.15 31.86 -0.02
CA GLY A 241 9.48 31.40 -1.25
C GLY A 241 8.80 32.50 -2.07
N GLY A 242 8.60 33.71 -1.53
CA GLY A 242 8.06 34.90 -2.18
C GLY A 242 6.62 34.81 -2.66
N ARG A 243 5.97 33.65 -2.57
CA ARG A 243 4.62 33.38 -3.07
C ARG A 243 3.99 32.18 -2.35
N HIS A 244 2.70 31.93 -2.64
CA HIS A 244 2.06 30.72 -2.14
C HIS A 244 2.83 29.44 -2.55
N PRO A 245 2.90 28.41 -1.66
CA PRO A 245 3.63 27.19 -1.97
C PRO A 245 3.06 26.49 -3.22
N VAL A 246 3.92 26.31 -4.22
CA VAL A 246 3.60 25.62 -5.47
C VAL A 246 4.58 24.49 -5.76
N SER A 247 4.16 23.58 -6.64
CA SER A 247 5.02 22.54 -7.21
C SER A 247 5.97 23.13 -8.26
N PRO A 248 6.97 22.36 -8.75
CA PRO A 248 7.82 22.80 -9.88
C PRO A 248 7.05 23.18 -11.14
N TRP A 249 5.84 22.67 -11.30
CA TRP A 249 4.93 22.98 -12.44
C TRP A 249 3.91 24.08 -12.12
N GLY A 250 4.08 24.82 -11.03
CA GLY A 250 3.20 25.92 -10.64
C GLY A 250 1.89 25.52 -9.96
N THR A 251 1.60 24.24 -9.81
CA THR A 251 0.36 23.79 -9.17
C THR A 251 0.41 24.06 -7.65
N PRO A 252 -0.62 24.73 -7.06
CA PRO A 252 -0.68 24.97 -5.62
C PRO A 252 -0.58 23.67 -4.81
N THR A 253 0.29 23.65 -3.79
CA THR A 253 0.52 22.44 -2.96
C THR A 253 -0.38 22.37 -1.74
N LYS A 254 -1.06 23.47 -1.38
CA LYS A 254 -2.00 23.56 -0.26
C LYS A 254 -3.39 23.92 -0.76
N GLY A 255 -4.41 23.18 -0.31
CA GLY A 255 -5.82 23.46 -0.55
C GLY A 255 -6.36 23.13 -1.96
N TYR A 256 -5.51 22.98 -2.94
CA TYR A 256 -5.92 22.69 -4.32
C TYR A 256 -6.46 21.26 -4.47
N LYS A 257 -7.61 21.11 -5.15
CA LYS A 257 -8.23 19.83 -5.45
C LYS A 257 -7.56 19.22 -6.68
N THR A 258 -6.71 18.20 -6.48
CA THR A 258 -5.92 17.58 -7.56
C THR A 258 -6.66 16.49 -8.35
N ARG A 259 -7.83 16.02 -7.88
CA ARG A 259 -8.61 15.01 -8.60
C ARG A 259 -9.20 15.59 -9.89
N SER A 260 -8.79 15.05 -11.02
CA SER A 260 -9.29 15.43 -12.37
C SER A 260 -10.25 14.39 -12.98
N ASN A 261 -10.23 13.14 -12.50
CA ASN A 261 -11.08 12.07 -13.04
C ASN A 261 -12.54 12.23 -12.61
N LYS A 262 -13.38 12.77 -13.50
CA LYS A 262 -14.81 12.96 -13.26
C LYS A 262 -15.67 11.72 -13.51
N ARG A 263 -15.19 10.75 -14.30
CA ARG A 263 -15.97 9.56 -14.72
C ARG A 263 -16.55 8.74 -13.56
N THR A 264 -15.95 8.79 -12.38
CA THR A 264 -16.35 8.02 -11.19
C THR A 264 -16.78 8.92 -10.03
N ASP A 265 -17.13 10.17 -10.29
CA ASP A 265 -17.61 11.08 -9.24
C ASP A 265 -18.98 10.65 -8.72
N ASN A 266 -19.84 10.13 -9.57
CA ASN A 266 -21.15 9.54 -9.20
C ASN A 266 -21.02 8.34 -8.24
N MET A 267 -19.87 7.66 -8.23
CA MET A 267 -19.59 6.57 -7.28
C MET A 267 -19.13 7.07 -5.91
N ILE A 268 -18.88 8.37 -5.73
CA ILE A 268 -18.45 8.95 -4.45
C ILE A 268 -19.66 9.53 -3.72
N VAL A 269 -20.12 8.83 -2.70
CA VAL A 269 -21.24 9.28 -1.85
C VAL A 269 -20.80 10.44 -0.96
N ARG A 270 -19.64 10.32 -0.33
CA ARG A 270 -19.08 11.36 0.54
C ARG A 270 -17.57 11.43 0.39
N ARG A 271 -17.06 12.62 0.09
CA ARG A 271 -15.62 12.86 0.06
C ARG A 271 -15.02 12.89 1.47
N ARG A 272 -13.70 12.69 1.58
CA ARG A 272 -12.99 12.88 2.84
C ARG A 272 -13.26 14.29 3.39
N SER A 273 -13.59 14.41 4.65
CA SER A 273 -13.77 15.72 5.27
C SER A 273 -12.42 16.43 5.36
N ASN A 274 -12.33 17.65 4.84
CA ASN A 274 -11.23 18.54 5.18
C ASN A 274 -11.49 19.05 6.61
N LYS A 275 -11.12 18.27 7.64
CA LYS A 275 -11.02 18.84 8.97
C LYS A 275 -9.97 19.94 8.90
N LYS A 276 -10.39 21.21 8.94
CA LYS A 276 -9.48 22.29 9.28
C LYS A 276 -8.85 21.87 10.60
N ARG A 277 -7.53 21.64 10.62
CA ARG A 277 -6.80 21.54 11.88
C ARG A 277 -6.99 22.88 12.57
N LYS A 278 -7.75 22.86 13.67
CA LYS A 278 -7.77 23.97 14.61
C LYS A 278 -6.39 24.14 15.19
#